data_afcc1836855d94847d39e6ca56b717ca
#
_entry.id   afcc1836855d94847d39e6ca56b717ca
#
_cell.length_a   1.000
_cell.length_b   1.000
_cell.length_c   1.000
_cell.angle_alpha   90.00
_cell.angle_beta   90.00
_cell.angle_gamma   90.00
#
_symmetry.space_group_name_H-M   'P 1'
#
loop_
_entity.id
_entity.type
_entity.pdbx_description
1 polymer ?
#
loop_
_entity_poly.entity_id
_entity_poly.type
_entity_poly.pdbx_seq_one_letter_code
_entity_poly.pdbx_strand_id
1 'polypeptide(L)'
;MFKFNDLSDKDEEFNVQDHLLTPRKFFEKRRKAKKVYVFDLRSSEDFETSHLPGAHNLPFENFEDSIYQMPFSGEIMLYGGDEKELFSAAEILYDNGFETFYFIDSYDSLIGGVDASFIDISQKAQEHISNFLNASAEKFKGISIIIETKTDSKANYSIQFIELSATPVENISIDLEKFQVLVAKEAIPYLEGTEVDLNDKGELEAFNPSMSI
;
A
#
# COMPACT_ATOMS: atom_id res chain seq x y z
N MET A 1 53.37 10.86 -12.42
CA MET A 1 52.72 9.96 -13.37
C MET A 1 51.53 9.34 -12.63
N PHE A 2 50.41 10.04 -12.67
CA PHE A 2 49.18 9.59 -12.02
C PHE A 2 48.48 8.62 -12.98
N LYS A 3 48.30 7.38 -12.56
CA LYS A 3 47.47 6.42 -13.27
C LYS A 3 46.01 6.78 -13.04
N PHE A 4 45.32 7.20 -14.11
CA PHE A 4 43.87 7.18 -14.16
C PHE A 4 43.50 5.69 -14.10
N ASN A 5 42.88 5.28 -12.99
CA ASN A 5 42.23 4.00 -12.92
C ASN A 5 40.97 4.06 -13.80
N ASP A 6 40.86 3.04 -14.61
CA ASP A 6 39.76 2.70 -15.50
C ASP A 6 38.41 2.88 -14.82
N LEU A 7 37.61 3.81 -15.34
CA LEU A 7 36.19 3.93 -15.08
C LEU A 7 35.41 3.09 -16.10
N SER A 8 35.70 1.84 -16.15
CA SER A 8 35.02 0.89 -17.03
C SER A 8 34.42 -0.25 -16.23
N ASP A 9 33.39 0.00 -15.42
CA ASP A 9 32.52 -1.06 -14.89
C ASP A 9 31.21 -0.47 -14.38
N LYS A 10 30.48 0.27 -15.21
CA LYS A 10 29.07 0.58 -15.03
C LYS A 10 28.38 0.76 -16.39
N ASP A 11 28.50 -0.23 -17.25
CA ASP A 11 27.60 -0.40 -18.39
C ASP A 11 26.53 -1.48 -18.06
N GLU A 12 25.97 -1.44 -16.86
CA GLU A 12 24.65 -2.05 -16.69
C GLU A 12 23.64 -1.08 -17.32
N GLU A 13 23.15 -1.44 -18.49
CA GLU A 13 22.14 -0.71 -19.21
C GLU A 13 20.92 -0.56 -18.30
N PHE A 14 20.50 0.69 -18.03
CA PHE A 14 19.33 0.95 -17.20
C PHE A 14 18.11 0.22 -17.75
N ASN A 15 17.54 -0.65 -16.95
CA ASN A 15 16.31 -1.36 -17.28
C ASN A 15 15.19 -0.93 -16.35
N VAL A 16 14.27 -0.15 -16.87
CA VAL A 16 13.14 0.38 -16.12
C VAL A 16 12.29 -0.71 -15.46
N GLN A 17 12.22 -1.90 -16.04
CA GLN A 17 11.46 -3.03 -15.51
C GLN A 17 12.00 -3.57 -14.17
N ASP A 18 13.28 -3.37 -13.87
CA ASP A 18 13.88 -3.81 -12.62
C ASP A 18 13.38 -2.98 -11.41
N HIS A 19 12.78 -1.82 -11.69
CA HIS A 19 12.21 -0.90 -10.71
C HIS A 19 10.69 -1.03 -10.56
N LEU A 20 10.03 -1.80 -11.44
CA LEU A 20 8.58 -2.05 -11.38
C LEU A 20 8.27 -3.07 -10.28
N LEU A 21 7.35 -2.73 -9.40
CA LEU A 21 6.91 -3.58 -8.31
C LEU A 21 5.49 -4.09 -8.50
N THR A 22 5.22 -5.28 -7.99
CA THR A 22 3.85 -5.72 -7.74
C THR A 22 3.29 -4.99 -6.51
N PRO A 23 1.96 -4.86 -6.35
CA PRO A 23 1.33 -4.24 -5.18
C PRO A 23 1.88 -4.76 -3.86
N ARG A 24 1.97 -6.07 -3.70
CA ARG A 24 2.53 -6.71 -2.50
C ARG A 24 3.96 -6.26 -2.22
N LYS A 25 4.83 -6.30 -3.22
CA LYS A 25 6.23 -5.87 -3.06
C LYS A 25 6.35 -4.38 -2.76
N PHE A 26 5.47 -3.55 -3.35
CA PHE A 26 5.42 -2.12 -3.09
C PHE A 26 5.13 -1.85 -1.61
N PHE A 27 4.07 -2.43 -1.06
CA PHE A 27 3.73 -2.27 0.35
C PHE A 27 4.76 -2.88 1.29
N GLU A 28 5.28 -4.09 1.01
CA GLU A 28 6.34 -4.70 1.80
C GLU A 28 7.60 -3.81 1.87
N LYS A 29 7.98 -3.23 0.75
CA LYS A 29 9.15 -2.37 0.66
C LYS A 29 8.94 -1.06 1.41
N ARG A 30 7.79 -0.42 1.22
CA ARG A 30 7.38 0.78 1.96
C ARG A 30 7.47 0.58 3.47
N ARG A 31 6.98 -0.54 3.97
CA ARG A 31 6.97 -0.87 5.40
C ARG A 31 8.36 -1.17 5.97
N LYS A 32 9.27 -1.77 5.16
CA LYS A 32 10.61 -2.16 5.58
C LYS A 32 11.64 -1.05 5.43
N ALA A 33 11.40 -0.06 4.61
CA ALA A 33 12.33 1.03 4.34
C ALA A 33 12.53 1.87 5.60
N LYS A 34 13.79 2.20 5.92
CA LYS A 34 14.14 3.09 7.04
C LYS A 34 13.71 4.53 6.78
N LYS A 35 13.72 4.92 5.51
CA LYS A 35 13.34 6.24 5.05
C LYS A 35 12.81 6.10 3.64
N VAL A 36 11.55 6.40 3.47
CA VAL A 36 10.84 6.29 2.20
C VAL A 36 10.09 7.58 1.91
N TYR A 37 10.08 7.94 0.63
CA TYR A 37 9.30 9.05 0.11
C TYR A 37 8.39 8.51 -0.98
N VAL A 38 7.11 8.67 -0.80
CA VAL A 38 6.09 8.18 -1.72
C VAL A 38 5.51 9.37 -2.48
N PHE A 39 5.54 9.33 -3.80
CA PHE A 39 4.98 10.36 -4.65
C PHE A 39 3.86 9.80 -5.51
N ASP A 40 2.74 10.51 -5.52
CA ASP A 40 1.59 10.29 -6.39
C ASP A 40 1.72 11.20 -7.61
N LEU A 41 1.84 10.59 -8.79
CA LEU A 41 2.04 11.32 -10.04
C LEU A 41 0.71 11.76 -10.71
N ARG A 42 -0.42 11.41 -10.12
CA ARG A 42 -1.74 11.81 -10.63
C ARG A 42 -2.00 13.29 -10.40
N SER A 43 -3.08 13.76 -11.03
CA SER A 43 -3.60 15.11 -10.82
C SER A 43 -3.85 15.42 -9.33
N SER A 44 -3.83 16.69 -8.96
CA SER A 44 -4.18 17.09 -7.58
C SER A 44 -5.62 16.73 -7.23
N GLU A 45 -6.54 16.72 -8.17
CA GLU A 45 -7.94 16.34 -7.98
C GLU A 45 -8.07 14.86 -7.61
N ASP A 46 -7.35 13.96 -8.32
CA ASP A 46 -7.33 12.54 -8.01
C ASP A 46 -6.68 12.26 -6.66
N PHE A 47 -5.58 12.96 -6.35
CA PHE A 47 -4.91 12.86 -5.07
C PHE A 47 -5.81 13.28 -3.91
N GLU A 48 -6.52 14.41 -4.02
CA GLU A 48 -7.45 14.88 -3.00
C GLU A 48 -8.63 13.91 -2.79
N THR A 49 -9.04 13.21 -3.85
CA THR A 49 -10.11 12.21 -3.78
C THR A 49 -9.66 10.97 -2.98
N SER A 50 -8.49 10.45 -3.28
CA SER A 50 -7.92 9.31 -2.55
C SER A 50 -6.43 9.16 -2.85
N HIS A 51 -5.60 8.90 -1.82
CA HIS A 51 -4.16 8.69 -1.94
C HIS A 51 -3.64 7.76 -0.85
N LEU A 52 -2.39 7.32 -0.98
CA LEU A 52 -1.72 6.58 0.09
C LEU A 52 -1.38 7.52 1.25
N PRO A 53 -1.65 7.14 2.51
CA PRO A 53 -1.29 7.95 3.68
C PRO A 53 0.19 8.34 3.66
N GLY A 54 0.47 9.63 3.87
CA GLY A 54 1.83 10.19 3.86
C GLY A 54 2.48 10.27 2.47
N ALA A 55 1.75 10.06 1.38
CA ALA A 55 2.23 10.35 0.05
C ALA A 55 2.22 11.86 -0.24
N HIS A 56 3.13 12.27 -1.10
CA HIS A 56 3.20 13.64 -1.61
C HIS A 56 2.65 13.67 -3.02
N ASN A 57 1.75 14.60 -3.31
CA ASN A 57 1.31 14.82 -4.68
C ASN A 57 2.38 15.54 -5.48
N LEU A 58 2.80 14.93 -6.57
CA LEU A 58 3.72 15.50 -7.54
C LEU A 58 3.26 15.10 -8.95
N PRO A 59 2.27 15.80 -9.53
CA PRO A 59 1.78 15.50 -10.87
C PRO A 59 2.92 15.39 -11.88
N PHE A 60 2.82 14.39 -12.77
CA PHE A 60 3.89 14.10 -13.72
C PHE A 60 4.33 15.31 -14.54
N GLU A 61 3.42 16.19 -14.89
CA GLU A 61 3.70 17.45 -15.59
C GLU A 61 4.72 18.38 -14.88
N ASN A 62 4.84 18.24 -13.54
CA ASN A 62 5.76 19.03 -12.72
C ASN A 62 6.99 18.22 -12.26
N PHE A 63 7.09 16.94 -12.66
CA PHE A 63 8.06 16.01 -12.09
C PHE A 63 9.51 16.41 -12.41
N GLU A 64 9.81 16.70 -13.68
CA GLU A 64 11.14 17.07 -14.13
C GLU A 64 11.64 18.37 -13.47
N ASP A 65 10.78 19.39 -13.37
CA ASP A 65 11.12 20.65 -12.73
C ASP A 65 11.36 20.51 -11.21
N SER A 66 10.78 19.49 -10.59
CA SER A 66 10.87 19.25 -9.15
C SER A 66 12.02 18.33 -8.75
N ILE A 67 12.74 17.74 -9.69
CA ILE A 67 13.78 16.74 -9.44
C ILE A 67 14.86 17.21 -8.46
N TYR A 68 15.27 18.47 -8.55
CA TYR A 68 16.30 19.06 -7.70
C TYR A 68 15.85 19.33 -6.25
N GLN A 69 14.54 19.22 -6.00
CA GLN A 69 13.96 19.37 -4.66
C GLN A 69 13.72 18.00 -4.00
N MET A 70 13.88 16.92 -4.76
CA MET A 70 13.69 15.57 -4.25
C MET A 70 14.85 15.13 -3.34
N PRO A 71 14.55 14.33 -2.32
CA PRO A 71 15.57 13.87 -1.38
C PRO A 71 16.48 12.82 -2.03
N PHE A 72 17.80 13.06 -2.05
CA PHE A 72 18.81 12.12 -2.55
C PHE A 72 19.09 10.95 -1.60
N SER A 73 18.57 10.96 -0.39
CA SER A 73 18.80 9.90 0.60
C SER A 73 17.49 9.25 1.03
N GLY A 74 17.39 7.95 0.89
CA GLY A 74 16.19 7.18 1.14
C GLY A 74 15.66 6.52 -0.13
N GLU A 75 14.58 5.78 0.01
CA GLU A 75 13.94 5.10 -1.12
C GLU A 75 12.83 6.00 -1.69
N ILE A 76 12.79 6.18 -2.99
CA ILE A 76 11.72 6.89 -3.69
C ILE A 76 10.75 5.86 -4.24
N MET A 77 9.47 6.05 -4.00
CA MET A 77 8.42 5.19 -4.51
C MET A 77 7.39 6.04 -5.25
N LEU A 78 7.15 5.68 -6.51
CA LEU A 78 6.20 6.38 -7.39
C LEU A 78 4.97 5.52 -7.63
N TYR A 79 3.82 6.14 -7.72
CA TYR A 79 2.58 5.50 -8.17
C TYR A 79 1.63 6.51 -8.84
N GLY A 80 0.60 5.97 -9.49
CA GLY A 80 -0.34 6.80 -10.24
C GLY A 80 0.24 7.21 -11.59
N GLY A 81 -0.42 7.91 -12.42
CA GLY A 81 0.00 8.15 -13.79
C GLY A 81 -0.20 6.93 -14.71
N ASP A 82 0.02 7.11 -16.00
CA ASP A 82 0.04 6.00 -16.93
C ASP A 82 1.45 5.35 -16.99
N GLU A 83 1.53 4.19 -17.65
CA GLU A 83 2.79 3.44 -17.78
C GLU A 83 3.91 4.29 -18.39
N LYS A 84 3.58 5.11 -19.39
CA LYS A 84 4.56 5.96 -20.07
C LYS A 84 5.08 7.06 -19.16
N GLU A 85 4.21 7.69 -18.37
CA GLU A 85 4.58 8.72 -17.39
C GLU A 85 5.50 8.14 -16.31
N LEU A 86 5.17 6.96 -15.80
CA LEU A 86 5.98 6.26 -14.79
C LEU A 86 7.35 5.87 -15.32
N PHE A 87 7.42 5.36 -16.56
CA PHE A 87 8.70 5.01 -17.19
C PHE A 87 9.54 6.26 -17.43
N SER A 88 8.95 7.34 -17.91
CA SER A 88 9.66 8.61 -18.07
C SER A 88 10.13 9.19 -16.74
N ALA A 89 9.32 9.09 -15.67
CA ALA A 89 9.74 9.52 -14.34
C ALA A 89 10.91 8.66 -13.81
N ALA A 90 10.91 7.36 -14.07
CA ALA A 90 12.01 6.46 -13.70
C ALA A 90 13.31 6.81 -14.45
N GLU A 91 13.24 7.10 -15.75
CA GLU A 91 14.37 7.57 -16.56
C GLU A 91 14.91 8.90 -16.03
N ILE A 92 14.04 9.86 -15.73
CA ILE A 92 14.43 11.14 -15.14
C ILE A 92 15.17 10.95 -13.80
N LEU A 93 14.68 10.07 -12.93
CA LEU A 93 15.35 9.75 -11.67
C LEU A 93 16.74 9.16 -11.92
N TYR A 94 16.84 8.18 -12.80
CA TYR A 94 18.12 7.52 -13.13
C TYR A 94 19.14 8.51 -13.71
N ASP A 95 18.74 9.32 -14.67
CA ASP A 95 19.61 10.32 -15.33
C ASP A 95 20.09 11.39 -14.36
N ASN A 96 19.34 11.67 -13.29
CA ASN A 96 19.71 12.60 -12.24
C ASN A 96 20.42 11.94 -11.04
N GLY A 97 20.82 10.66 -11.17
CA GLY A 97 21.67 9.97 -10.20
C GLY A 97 20.94 9.41 -8.97
N PHE A 98 19.64 9.23 -9.03
CA PHE A 98 18.91 8.52 -7.98
C PHE A 98 19.14 7.01 -8.17
N GLU A 99 19.70 6.37 -7.14
CA GLU A 99 20.06 4.93 -7.22
C GLU A 99 18.95 4.02 -6.69
N THR A 100 18.09 4.51 -5.80
CA THR A 100 17.10 3.69 -5.11
C THR A 100 15.70 4.25 -5.29
N PHE A 101 15.03 3.81 -6.33
CA PHE A 101 13.65 4.15 -6.61
C PHE A 101 12.88 2.95 -7.16
N TYR A 102 11.56 2.99 -6.99
CA TYR A 102 10.65 1.94 -7.43
C TYR A 102 9.32 2.55 -7.83
N PHE A 103 8.55 1.86 -8.65
CA PHE A 103 7.23 2.32 -9.03
C PHE A 103 6.24 1.17 -9.23
N ILE A 104 4.98 1.53 -9.29
CA ILE A 104 3.87 0.64 -9.64
C ILE A 104 2.98 1.33 -10.68
N ASP A 105 2.49 0.56 -11.64
CA ASP A 105 1.88 1.03 -12.89
C ASP A 105 0.64 1.91 -12.69
N SER A 106 -0.20 1.64 -11.69
CA SER A 106 -1.38 2.46 -11.45
C SER A 106 -1.85 2.43 -10.00
N TYR A 107 -2.60 3.45 -9.60
CA TYR A 107 -3.26 3.46 -8.30
C TYR A 107 -4.30 2.34 -8.18
N ASP A 108 -5.05 2.06 -9.24
CA ASP A 108 -6.03 0.97 -9.25
C ASP A 108 -5.37 -0.41 -9.13
N SER A 109 -4.25 -0.66 -9.79
CA SER A 109 -3.45 -1.88 -9.60
C SER A 109 -2.96 -2.00 -8.17
N LEU A 110 -2.48 -0.90 -7.59
CA LEU A 110 -2.01 -0.85 -6.22
C LEU A 110 -3.12 -1.26 -5.23
N ILE A 111 -4.30 -0.69 -5.38
CA ILE A 111 -5.44 -0.96 -4.50
C ILE A 111 -6.07 -2.34 -4.78
N GLY A 112 -6.15 -2.76 -6.03
CA GLY A 112 -6.75 -4.03 -6.44
C GLY A 112 -5.87 -5.26 -6.18
N GLY A 113 -4.57 -5.06 -5.98
CA GLY A 113 -3.61 -6.15 -5.80
C GLY A 113 -3.36 -6.59 -4.35
N VAL A 114 -4.25 -6.23 -3.43
CA VAL A 114 -4.15 -6.65 -2.02
C VAL A 114 -4.54 -8.10 -1.84
N ASP A 115 -3.84 -8.80 -0.97
CA ASP A 115 -4.06 -10.19 -0.60
C ASP A 115 -4.08 -10.40 0.92
N ALA A 116 -4.19 -11.65 1.35
CA ALA A 116 -4.25 -12.01 2.77
C ALA A 116 -3.05 -11.53 3.61
N SER A 117 -1.91 -11.18 2.99
CA SER A 117 -0.74 -10.67 3.70
C SER A 117 -0.83 -9.18 4.06
N PHE A 118 -1.89 -8.52 3.63
CA PHE A 118 -2.12 -7.08 3.84
C PHE A 118 -2.61 -6.77 5.25
N ILE A 119 -3.31 -7.72 5.86
CA ILE A 119 -3.86 -7.63 7.22
C ILE A 119 -3.34 -8.82 8.02
N ASP A 120 -2.80 -8.57 9.20
CA ASP A 120 -2.37 -9.61 10.12
C ASP A 120 -3.50 -9.92 11.12
N ILE A 121 -4.04 -11.13 11.04
CA ILE A 121 -5.10 -11.58 11.96
C ILE A 121 -4.51 -12.62 12.89
N SER A 122 -4.43 -12.32 14.18
CA SER A 122 -3.89 -13.24 15.17
C SER A 122 -4.62 -14.59 15.16
N GLN A 123 -3.92 -15.64 15.56
CA GLN A 123 -4.54 -16.98 15.64
C GLN A 123 -5.77 -16.97 16.55
N LYS A 124 -5.72 -16.24 17.67
CA LYS A 124 -6.86 -16.11 18.59
C LYS A 124 -8.06 -15.47 17.94
N ALA A 125 -7.83 -14.38 17.20
CA ALA A 125 -8.89 -13.70 16.45
C ALA A 125 -9.47 -14.59 15.36
N GLN A 126 -8.63 -15.32 14.61
CA GLN A 126 -9.09 -16.30 13.60
C GLN A 126 -9.95 -17.41 14.21
N GLU A 127 -9.56 -17.97 15.35
CA GLU A 127 -10.33 -18.98 16.08
C GLU A 127 -11.66 -18.40 16.58
N HIS A 128 -11.66 -17.18 17.15
CA HIS A 128 -12.86 -16.49 17.60
C HIS A 128 -13.86 -16.28 16.46
N ILE A 129 -13.39 -15.72 15.33
CA ILE A 129 -14.21 -15.52 14.12
C ILE A 129 -14.78 -16.83 13.62
N SER A 130 -13.93 -17.86 13.47
CA SER A 130 -14.36 -19.18 12.97
C SER A 130 -15.41 -19.83 13.88
N ASN A 131 -15.22 -19.75 15.21
CA ASN A 131 -16.19 -20.28 16.17
C ASN A 131 -17.54 -19.55 16.10
N PHE A 132 -17.51 -18.22 15.96
CA PHE A 132 -18.74 -17.43 15.79
C PHE A 132 -19.48 -17.81 14.50
N LEU A 133 -18.75 -17.91 13.36
CA LEU A 133 -19.34 -18.29 12.07
C LEU A 133 -19.98 -19.67 12.13
N ASN A 134 -19.30 -20.67 12.72
CA ASN A 134 -19.81 -22.03 12.88
C ASN A 134 -21.05 -22.08 13.78
N ALA A 135 -21.09 -21.29 14.85
CA ALA A 135 -22.24 -21.22 15.77
C ALA A 135 -23.45 -20.48 15.19
N SER A 136 -23.24 -19.67 14.16
CA SER A 136 -24.26 -18.77 13.59
C SER A 136 -25.15 -19.41 12.52
N ALA A 137 -25.10 -20.73 12.34
CA ALA A 137 -25.94 -21.49 11.39
C ALA A 137 -25.91 -20.88 9.96
N GLU A 138 -24.71 -20.62 9.45
CA GLU A 138 -24.46 -20.10 8.08
C GLU A 138 -25.08 -18.71 7.79
N LYS A 139 -25.37 -17.93 8.82
CA LYS A 139 -25.88 -16.56 8.61
C LYS A 139 -24.79 -15.60 8.14
N PHE A 140 -23.56 -15.83 8.54
CA PHE A 140 -22.42 -14.96 8.28
C PHE A 140 -21.34 -15.70 7.48
N LYS A 141 -20.57 -14.94 6.68
CA LYS A 141 -19.49 -15.50 5.81
C LYS A 141 -18.10 -14.97 6.16
N GLY A 142 -18.00 -13.98 7.02
CA GLY A 142 -16.73 -13.36 7.38
C GLY A 142 -16.91 -12.07 8.17
N ILE A 143 -15.90 -11.24 8.12
CA ILE A 143 -15.87 -9.94 8.76
C ILE A 143 -15.63 -8.81 7.74
N SER A 144 -16.10 -7.60 8.08
CA SER A 144 -15.70 -6.36 7.40
C SER A 144 -14.89 -5.51 8.34
N ILE A 145 -13.81 -4.93 7.84
CA ILE A 145 -13.04 -3.90 8.54
C ILE A 145 -13.46 -2.55 7.97
N ILE A 146 -13.99 -1.70 8.84
CA ILE A 146 -14.52 -0.38 8.48
C ILE A 146 -13.63 0.68 9.11
N ILE A 147 -13.29 1.70 8.34
CA ILE A 147 -12.60 2.88 8.86
C ILE A 147 -13.65 3.90 9.29
N GLU A 148 -13.73 4.14 10.60
CA GLU A 148 -14.65 5.11 11.20
C GLU A 148 -14.16 6.56 10.99
N THR A 149 -12.87 6.76 11.19
CA THR A 149 -12.22 8.07 10.96
C THR A 149 -10.80 7.87 10.47
N LYS A 150 -10.32 8.78 9.64
CA LYS A 150 -8.97 8.71 9.08
C LYS A 150 -8.35 10.09 8.87
N THR A 151 -7.02 10.13 8.98
CA THR A 151 -6.11 11.21 8.56
C THR A 151 -4.88 10.55 7.95
N ASP A 152 -3.92 11.31 7.44
CA ASP A 152 -2.66 10.75 6.89
C ASP A 152 -1.83 9.97 7.92
N SER A 153 -2.06 10.19 9.21
CA SER A 153 -1.28 9.57 10.29
C SER A 153 -2.10 8.73 11.26
N LYS A 154 -3.42 8.75 11.17
CA LYS A 154 -4.31 8.04 12.11
C LYS A 154 -5.51 7.45 11.40
N ALA A 155 -5.89 6.25 11.81
CA ALA A 155 -7.16 5.64 11.44
C ALA A 155 -7.77 4.90 12.63
N ASN A 156 -9.08 5.01 12.78
CA ASN A 156 -9.85 4.23 13.75
C ASN A 156 -10.70 3.21 12.99
N TYR A 157 -10.72 2.01 13.50
CA TYR A 157 -11.33 0.87 12.84
C TYR A 157 -12.47 0.31 13.67
N SER A 158 -13.47 -0.25 13.00
CA SER A 158 -14.46 -1.16 13.59
C SER A 158 -14.53 -2.45 12.80
N ILE A 159 -14.96 -3.52 13.46
CA ILE A 159 -15.13 -4.83 12.84
C ILE A 159 -16.59 -5.24 12.95
N GLN A 160 -17.15 -5.69 11.83
CA GLN A 160 -18.53 -6.20 11.77
C GLN A 160 -18.56 -7.57 11.10
N PHE A 161 -19.44 -8.46 11.59
CA PHE A 161 -19.71 -9.71 10.90
C PHE A 161 -20.61 -9.47 9.69
N ILE A 162 -20.30 -10.13 8.57
CA ILE A 162 -20.97 -9.95 7.29
C ILE A 162 -21.98 -11.06 7.10
N GLU A 163 -23.25 -10.70 6.92
CA GLU A 163 -24.28 -11.65 6.57
C GLU A 163 -24.03 -12.28 5.20
N LEU A 164 -24.38 -13.55 5.05
CA LEU A 164 -24.25 -14.29 3.80
C LEU A 164 -25.04 -13.64 2.65
N SER A 165 -26.18 -13.02 2.99
CA SER A 165 -27.06 -12.29 2.06
C SER A 165 -26.52 -10.91 1.65
N ALA A 166 -25.54 -10.38 2.36
CA ALA A 166 -24.99 -9.05 2.06
C ALA A 166 -24.26 -9.07 0.71
N THR A 167 -24.69 -8.20 -0.19
CA THR A 167 -24.01 -7.97 -1.47
C THR A 167 -22.97 -6.89 -1.25
N PRO A 168 -21.68 -7.16 -1.44
CA PRO A 168 -20.66 -6.14 -1.31
C PRO A 168 -20.82 -5.15 -2.48
N VAL A 169 -21.10 -3.90 -2.18
CA VAL A 169 -21.01 -2.82 -3.13
C VAL A 169 -19.59 -2.25 -3.02
N GLU A 170 -18.81 -2.32 -4.10
CA GLU A 170 -17.45 -1.74 -4.20
C GLU A 170 -16.44 -2.19 -3.13
N ASN A 171 -16.60 -3.40 -2.61
CA ASN A 171 -15.68 -3.97 -1.64
C ASN A 171 -14.69 -4.94 -2.29
N ILE A 172 -13.47 -4.98 -1.75
CA ILE A 172 -12.48 -5.99 -2.07
C ILE A 172 -12.62 -7.13 -1.07
N SER A 173 -12.69 -8.37 -1.58
CA SER A 173 -12.69 -9.57 -0.75
C SER A 173 -11.28 -10.11 -0.62
N ILE A 174 -10.83 -10.26 0.61
CA ILE A 174 -9.59 -10.96 0.95
C ILE A 174 -10.01 -12.33 1.47
N ASP A 175 -9.73 -13.38 0.70
CA ASP A 175 -10.10 -14.74 1.04
C ASP A 175 -9.03 -15.35 1.96
N LEU A 176 -9.44 -15.73 3.15
CA LEU A 176 -8.68 -16.54 4.08
C LEU A 176 -9.18 -17.99 4.04
N GLU A 177 -8.37 -18.94 4.49
CA GLU A 177 -8.74 -20.37 4.43
C GLU A 177 -10.10 -20.70 5.07
N LYS A 178 -10.52 -19.91 6.07
CA LYS A 178 -11.72 -20.22 6.89
C LYS A 178 -12.84 -19.21 6.75
N PHE A 179 -12.56 -18.00 6.29
CA PHE A 179 -13.54 -16.93 6.15
C PHE A 179 -13.03 -15.82 5.23
N GLN A 180 -13.91 -14.89 4.88
CA GLN A 180 -13.59 -13.73 4.07
C GLN A 180 -13.43 -12.48 4.94
N VAL A 181 -12.53 -11.58 4.53
CA VAL A 181 -12.44 -10.21 5.05
C VAL A 181 -12.85 -9.26 3.92
N LEU A 182 -13.91 -8.51 4.13
CA LEU A 182 -14.35 -7.48 3.18
C LEU A 182 -13.86 -6.12 3.64
N VAL A 183 -13.29 -5.37 2.70
CA VAL A 183 -12.83 -4.01 2.92
C VAL A 183 -13.30 -3.10 1.80
N ALA A 184 -13.75 -1.90 2.13
CA ALA A 184 -14.08 -0.91 1.12
C ALA A 184 -12.82 -0.52 0.33
N LYS A 185 -12.94 -0.31 -0.98
CA LYS A 185 -11.82 0.04 -1.86
C LYS A 185 -11.04 1.26 -1.34
N GLU A 186 -11.77 2.26 -0.84
CA GLU A 186 -11.20 3.50 -0.31
C GLU A 186 -10.48 3.31 1.05
N ALA A 187 -10.73 2.18 1.72
CA ALA A 187 -10.09 1.86 2.99
C ALA A 187 -8.72 1.21 2.81
N ILE A 188 -8.46 0.59 1.67
CA ILE A 188 -7.24 -0.17 1.39
C ILE A 188 -5.95 0.59 1.75
N PRO A 189 -5.78 1.87 1.37
CA PRO A 189 -4.56 2.61 1.67
C PRO A 189 -4.23 2.71 3.16
N TYR A 190 -5.24 2.60 4.02
CA TYR A 190 -5.15 2.75 5.46
C TYR A 190 -5.08 1.40 6.20
N LEU A 191 -5.22 0.29 5.48
CA LEU A 191 -5.25 -1.05 6.07
C LEU A 191 -3.91 -1.78 6.01
N GLU A 192 -2.93 -1.27 5.26
CA GLU A 192 -1.62 -1.89 5.16
C GLU A 192 -0.97 -2.03 6.55
N GLY A 193 -0.71 -3.27 6.96
CA GLY A 193 -0.12 -3.59 8.26
C GLY A 193 -1.11 -3.46 9.43
N THR A 194 -2.41 -3.41 9.16
CA THR A 194 -3.43 -3.50 10.20
C THR A 194 -3.39 -4.87 10.86
N GLU A 195 -3.40 -4.87 12.17
CA GLU A 195 -3.46 -6.06 13.01
C GLU A 195 -4.89 -6.22 13.56
N VAL A 196 -5.39 -7.46 13.54
CA VAL A 196 -6.68 -7.82 14.14
C VAL A 196 -6.43 -8.81 15.26
N ASP A 197 -6.84 -8.47 16.47
CA ASP A 197 -6.70 -9.34 17.65
C ASP A 197 -7.92 -9.22 18.57
N LEU A 198 -7.92 -9.94 19.67
CA LEU A 198 -8.89 -9.80 20.75
C LEU A 198 -8.36 -8.83 21.80
N ASN A 199 -9.18 -7.84 22.17
CA ASN A 199 -8.87 -6.97 23.30
C ASN A 199 -8.99 -7.71 24.66
N ASP A 200 -8.70 -7.03 25.75
CA ASP A 200 -8.78 -7.60 27.12
C ASP A 200 -10.18 -8.08 27.51
N LYS A 201 -11.21 -7.65 26.79
CA LYS A 201 -12.60 -8.07 27.00
C LYS A 201 -13.00 -9.27 26.14
N GLY A 202 -12.10 -9.72 25.24
CA GLY A 202 -12.35 -10.79 24.29
C GLY A 202 -13.15 -10.36 23.07
N GLU A 203 -13.22 -9.06 22.76
CA GLU A 203 -13.86 -8.49 21.59
C GLU A 203 -12.83 -8.29 20.47
N LEU A 204 -13.25 -8.47 19.21
CA LEU A 204 -12.38 -8.20 18.07
C LEU A 204 -12.04 -6.71 18.00
N GLU A 205 -10.77 -6.44 17.86
CA GLU A 205 -10.21 -5.10 17.68
C GLU A 205 -9.26 -5.08 16.48
N ALA A 206 -9.34 -4.03 15.67
CA ALA A 206 -8.39 -3.77 14.60
C ALA A 206 -7.61 -2.50 14.92
N PHE A 207 -6.30 -2.56 14.77
CA PHE A 207 -5.41 -1.42 14.95
C PHE A 207 -4.27 -1.46 13.94
N ASN A 208 -3.75 -0.31 13.58
CA ASN A 208 -2.60 -0.23 12.69
C ASN A 208 -1.45 0.48 13.42
N PRO A 209 -0.35 -0.23 13.75
CA PRO A 209 0.79 0.36 14.45
C PRO A 209 1.41 1.56 13.74
N SER A 210 1.35 1.57 12.41
CA SER A 210 1.89 2.65 11.57
C SER A 210 0.98 3.89 11.50
N MET A 211 -0.29 3.76 11.93
CA MET A 211 -1.33 4.78 11.87
C MET A 211 -1.79 5.23 13.28
N SER A 212 -1.02 4.92 14.32
CA SER A 212 -1.43 5.12 15.72
C SER A 212 -0.61 6.17 16.47
N ILE A 213 0.21 6.95 15.77
CA ILE A 213 1.12 7.94 16.38
C ILE A 213 0.50 9.34 16.42
#